data_04f6431ad117e25fba336425986b617c
#
_entry.id   04f6431ad117e25fba336425986b617c
#
_cell.length_a   1.000
_cell.length_b   1.000
_cell.length_c   1.000
_cell.angle_alpha   90.00
_cell.angle_beta   90.00
_cell.angle_gamma   90.00
#
_symmetry.space_group_name_H-M   'P 1'
#
loop_
_entity.id
_entity.type
_entity.pdbx_description
1 polymer ?
#
loop_
_entity_poly.entity_id
_entity_poly.type
_entity_poly.pdbx_seq_one_letter_code
_entity_poly.pdbx_strand_id
1 'polypeptide(L)'
;MSPSGEAETSSSRLARDSLIVGAATILSRLLGFARDVLIARLLGAGPVADAFLAALRLPNLVRRVLGEGGLNAPFVPLYLTIKAERGEADAKRFAGAAASQLGLLLVGFVVLAELFAPWVVLGLAGGFADERQTLALAAFYIRLMLPFVLLTTLAALLAALLNAEGRFTVAALAPALMNAILLAALLVELFRGGDSHASATLLAACLSLTGLAHLAMILWRLRGIGLPHPSLHWSPDMTRLVRTGGATLLAASAAQLVLLISTQIASTEPGSEIGRASCRERV
;
A
#
# COMPACT_ATOMS: atom_id res chain seq x y z
N MET A 1 28.58 -2.87 36.13
CA MET A 1 27.36 -2.30 35.55
C MET A 1 26.22 -3.25 35.93
N SER A 2 25.20 -2.75 36.61
CA SER A 2 24.12 -3.58 37.21
C SER A 2 23.11 -3.98 36.14
N PRO A 3 22.68 -5.25 36.02
CA PRO A 3 21.71 -5.71 35.00
C PRO A 3 20.33 -5.06 35.13
N SER A 4 20.01 -4.44 36.26
CA SER A 4 18.77 -3.69 36.52
C SER A 4 18.64 -2.38 35.72
N GLY A 5 19.74 -1.69 35.44
CA GLY A 5 19.72 -0.43 34.68
C GLY A 5 19.47 -0.61 33.17
N GLU A 6 19.91 -1.72 32.60
CA GLU A 6 19.66 -2.03 31.17
C GLU A 6 18.22 -2.50 30.92
N ALA A 7 17.61 -3.21 31.87
CA ALA A 7 16.23 -3.64 31.79
C ALA A 7 15.23 -2.47 31.89
N GLU A 8 15.49 -1.48 32.77
CA GLU A 8 14.65 -0.27 32.91
C GLU A 8 14.71 0.64 31.67
N THR A 9 15.91 0.82 31.09
CA THR A 9 16.06 1.61 29.85
C THR A 9 15.43 0.94 28.63
N SER A 10 15.45 -0.39 28.58
CA SER A 10 14.78 -1.17 27.51
C SER A 10 13.26 -1.07 27.63
N SER A 11 12.70 -1.21 28.84
CA SER A 11 11.28 -1.10 29.11
C SER A 11 10.71 0.30 28.78
N SER A 12 11.44 1.36 29.13
CA SER A 12 11.03 2.73 28.83
C SER A 12 11.06 3.06 27.31
N ARG A 13 12.01 2.50 26.57
CA ARG A 13 12.07 2.64 25.11
C ARG A 13 10.90 1.91 24.43
N LEU A 14 10.63 0.67 24.82
CA LEU A 14 9.51 -0.11 24.31
C LEU A 14 8.17 0.57 24.58
N ALA A 15 7.96 1.10 25.78
CA ALA A 15 6.74 1.86 26.14
C ALA A 15 6.58 3.12 25.28
N ARG A 16 7.65 3.88 25.06
CA ARG A 16 7.63 5.06 24.19
C ARG A 16 7.33 4.72 22.74
N ASP A 17 7.97 3.69 22.19
CA ASP A 17 7.76 3.28 20.81
C ASP A 17 6.35 2.74 20.59
N SER A 18 5.79 2.01 21.58
CA SER A 18 4.39 1.57 21.56
C SER A 18 3.41 2.73 21.60
N LEU A 19 3.67 3.77 22.41
CA LEU A 19 2.86 4.99 22.45
C LEU A 19 2.90 5.74 21.12
N ILE A 20 4.07 5.85 20.49
CA ILE A 20 4.21 6.51 19.17
C ILE A 20 3.40 5.76 18.12
N VAL A 21 3.51 4.43 18.08
CA VAL A 21 2.76 3.59 17.13
C VAL A 21 1.25 3.71 17.39
N GLY A 22 0.83 3.67 18.65
CA GLY A 22 -0.58 3.84 19.05
C GLY A 22 -1.14 5.21 18.63
N ALA A 23 -0.41 6.30 18.95
CA ALA A 23 -0.79 7.64 18.55
C ALA A 23 -0.83 7.83 17.02
N ALA A 24 0.15 7.31 16.29
CA ALA A 24 0.17 7.33 14.83
C ALA A 24 -1.03 6.57 14.23
N THR A 25 -1.43 5.46 14.86
CA THR A 25 -2.59 4.68 14.43
C THR A 25 -3.90 5.45 14.63
N ILE A 26 -4.09 6.07 15.80
CA ILE A 26 -5.27 6.89 16.09
C ILE A 26 -5.33 8.07 15.12
N LEU A 27 -4.24 8.81 14.95
CA LEU A 27 -4.15 9.93 14.03
C LEU A 27 -4.50 9.49 12.60
N SER A 28 -3.94 8.37 12.14
CA SER A 28 -4.23 7.82 10.81
C SER A 28 -5.71 7.49 10.62
N ARG A 29 -6.36 6.92 11.65
CA ARG A 29 -7.81 6.61 11.59
C ARG A 29 -8.66 7.87 11.52
N LEU A 30 -8.34 8.89 12.30
CA LEU A 30 -9.06 10.18 12.29
C LEU A 30 -8.91 10.88 10.94
N LEU A 31 -7.67 10.94 10.41
CA LEU A 31 -7.41 11.51 9.07
C LEU A 31 -8.11 10.69 7.97
N GLY A 32 -8.10 9.36 8.09
CA GLY A 32 -8.78 8.48 7.15
C GLY A 32 -10.29 8.68 7.14
N PHE A 33 -10.90 8.81 8.31
CA PHE A 33 -12.34 9.12 8.42
C PHE A 33 -12.68 10.48 7.80
N ALA A 34 -11.93 11.54 8.13
CA ALA A 34 -12.12 12.87 7.55
C ALA A 34 -11.97 12.84 6.02
N ARG A 35 -10.97 12.11 5.49
CA ARG A 35 -10.78 11.90 4.05
C ARG A 35 -11.99 11.21 3.43
N ASP A 36 -12.50 10.13 4.02
CA ASP A 36 -13.61 9.35 3.46
C ASP A 36 -14.90 10.18 3.43
N VAL A 37 -15.17 11.01 4.45
CA VAL A 37 -16.29 11.96 4.47
C VAL A 37 -16.17 12.99 3.33
N LEU A 38 -14.96 13.54 3.13
CA LEU A 38 -14.75 14.52 2.04
C LEU A 38 -14.82 13.88 0.66
N ILE A 39 -14.33 12.65 0.49
CA ILE A 39 -14.49 11.89 -0.76
C ILE A 39 -15.98 11.74 -1.09
N ALA A 40 -16.79 11.28 -0.12
CA ALA A 40 -18.22 11.12 -0.30
C ALA A 40 -18.92 12.46 -0.65
N ARG A 41 -18.48 13.56 -0.04
CA ARG A 41 -19.04 14.89 -0.30
C ARG A 41 -18.68 15.44 -1.69
N LEU A 42 -17.42 15.28 -2.13
CA LEU A 42 -16.91 15.89 -3.36
C LEU A 42 -17.22 15.05 -4.61
N LEU A 43 -17.13 13.72 -4.49
CA LEU A 43 -17.45 12.85 -5.61
C LEU A 43 -18.96 12.61 -5.76
N GLY A 44 -19.71 12.65 -4.64
CA GLY A 44 -21.14 12.36 -4.65
C GLY A 44 -21.46 10.91 -5.01
N ALA A 45 -22.66 10.70 -5.55
CA ALA A 45 -23.09 9.42 -6.12
C ALA A 45 -23.16 9.56 -7.66
N GLY A 46 -22.65 8.56 -8.39
CA GLY A 46 -22.73 8.53 -9.85
C GLY A 46 -21.46 7.95 -10.52
N PRO A 47 -21.43 7.99 -11.87
CA PRO A 47 -20.41 7.28 -12.67
C PRO A 47 -18.95 7.64 -12.31
N VAL A 48 -18.68 8.89 -11.92
CA VAL A 48 -17.34 9.34 -11.52
C VAL A 48 -16.91 8.68 -10.20
N ALA A 49 -17.81 8.65 -9.21
CA ALA A 49 -17.55 8.01 -7.92
C ALA A 49 -17.36 6.49 -8.09
N ASP A 50 -18.24 5.86 -8.88
CA ASP A 50 -18.16 4.42 -9.13
C ASP A 50 -16.88 4.04 -9.87
N ALA A 51 -16.49 4.80 -10.90
CA ALA A 51 -15.25 4.63 -11.63
C ALA A 51 -14.02 4.80 -10.72
N PHE A 52 -14.01 5.83 -9.88
CA PHE A 52 -12.91 6.09 -8.93
C PHE A 52 -12.77 4.98 -7.89
N LEU A 53 -13.90 4.57 -7.27
CA LEU A 53 -13.91 3.51 -6.27
C LEU A 53 -13.51 2.15 -6.86
N ALA A 54 -13.93 1.84 -8.08
CA ALA A 54 -13.51 0.64 -8.78
C ALA A 54 -12.00 0.67 -9.08
N ALA A 55 -11.47 1.80 -9.57
CA ALA A 55 -10.04 1.96 -9.84
C ALA A 55 -9.19 1.83 -8.56
N LEU A 56 -9.67 2.35 -7.43
CA LEU A 56 -8.97 2.31 -6.14
C LEU A 56 -8.82 0.88 -5.57
N ARG A 57 -9.58 -0.09 -6.06
CA ARG A 57 -9.54 -1.48 -5.56
C ARG A 57 -8.23 -2.17 -5.85
N LEU A 58 -7.67 -2.03 -7.07
CA LEU A 58 -6.40 -2.68 -7.41
C LEU A 58 -5.24 -2.21 -6.52
N PRO A 59 -4.98 -0.89 -6.37
CA PRO A 59 -3.99 -0.39 -5.43
C PRO A 59 -4.16 -0.91 -4.01
N ASN A 60 -5.39 -0.93 -3.51
CA ASN A 60 -5.69 -1.42 -2.16
C ASN A 60 -5.48 -2.94 -2.04
N LEU A 61 -5.88 -3.72 -3.05
CA LEU A 61 -5.68 -5.17 -3.09
C LEU A 61 -4.18 -5.50 -3.01
N VAL A 62 -3.39 -4.92 -3.92
CA VAL A 62 -1.94 -5.19 -3.98
C VAL A 62 -1.24 -4.74 -2.70
N ARG A 63 -1.58 -3.56 -2.17
CA ARG A 63 -1.05 -3.09 -0.90
C ARG A 63 -1.33 -4.05 0.26
N ARG A 64 -2.55 -4.59 0.36
CA ARG A 64 -2.92 -5.55 1.41
C ARG A 64 -2.20 -6.89 1.23
N VAL A 65 -2.20 -7.43 0.03
CA VAL A 65 -1.60 -8.74 -0.26
C VAL A 65 -0.07 -8.71 -0.10
N LEU A 66 0.60 -7.73 -0.71
CA LEU A 66 2.06 -7.65 -0.73
C LEU A 66 2.63 -6.85 0.45
N GLY A 67 1.98 -5.73 0.84
CA GLY A 67 2.52 -4.79 1.80
C GLY A 67 2.22 -5.13 3.26
N GLU A 68 1.04 -5.68 3.58
CA GLU A 68 0.59 -5.85 4.98
C GLU A 68 0.91 -7.23 5.59
N GLY A 69 1.72 -8.06 4.95
CA GLY A 69 2.11 -9.34 5.55
C GLY A 69 2.66 -10.37 4.58
N GLY A 70 2.28 -10.32 3.31
CA GLY A 70 2.65 -11.35 2.35
C GLY A 70 4.16 -11.51 2.15
N LEU A 71 4.89 -10.40 2.12
CA LEU A 71 6.35 -10.40 1.96
C LEU A 71 7.09 -10.11 3.26
N ASN A 72 6.54 -9.28 4.14
CA ASN A 72 7.23 -8.86 5.36
C ASN A 72 7.39 -10.02 6.37
N ALA A 73 6.39 -10.90 6.48
CA ALA A 73 6.42 -12.02 7.39
C ALA A 73 7.58 -13.00 7.12
N PRO A 74 7.85 -13.43 5.87
CA PRO A 74 9.01 -14.28 5.59
C PRO A 74 10.33 -13.51 5.47
N PHE A 75 10.29 -12.22 5.06
CA PHE A 75 11.50 -11.42 4.84
C PHE A 75 12.26 -11.12 6.14
N VAL A 76 11.58 -10.63 7.18
CA VAL A 76 12.22 -10.21 8.43
C VAL A 76 12.97 -11.35 9.13
N PRO A 77 12.36 -12.54 9.37
CA PRO A 77 13.08 -13.66 9.99
C PRO A 77 14.28 -14.10 9.15
N LEU A 78 14.12 -14.18 7.82
CA LEU A 78 15.21 -14.61 6.94
C LEU A 78 16.35 -13.61 6.94
N TYR A 79 16.07 -12.30 6.89
CA TYR A 79 17.07 -11.25 7.02
C TYR A 79 17.86 -11.35 8.33
N LEU A 80 17.17 -11.54 9.45
CA LEU A 80 17.81 -11.68 10.77
C LEU A 80 18.65 -12.96 10.89
N THR A 81 18.19 -14.07 10.31
CA THR A 81 18.98 -15.32 10.24
C THR A 81 20.26 -15.11 9.45
N ILE A 82 20.20 -14.51 8.25
CA ILE A 82 21.37 -14.22 7.42
C ILE A 82 22.33 -13.27 8.17
N LYS A 83 21.78 -12.27 8.86
CA LYS A 83 22.58 -11.32 9.65
C LYS A 83 23.34 -12.01 10.79
N ALA A 84 22.70 -12.96 11.48
CA ALA A 84 23.30 -13.70 12.57
C ALA A 84 24.36 -14.71 12.09
N GLU A 85 24.11 -15.40 10.97
CA GLU A 85 24.99 -16.47 10.48
C GLU A 85 26.15 -15.96 9.62
N ARG A 86 25.92 -14.92 8.78
CA ARG A 86 26.87 -14.46 7.75
C ARG A 86 27.25 -12.98 7.87
N GLY A 87 26.65 -12.28 8.82
CA GLY A 87 26.96 -10.88 9.12
C GLY A 87 26.09 -9.85 8.37
N GLU A 88 26.28 -8.60 8.74
CA GLU A 88 25.46 -7.48 8.26
C GLU A 88 25.59 -7.22 6.75
N ALA A 89 26.79 -7.41 6.20
CA ALA A 89 27.05 -7.17 4.78
C ALA A 89 26.26 -8.12 3.87
N ASP A 90 26.15 -9.39 4.24
CA ASP A 90 25.40 -10.40 3.49
C ASP A 90 23.90 -10.19 3.63
N ALA A 91 23.43 -9.84 4.83
CA ALA A 91 22.04 -9.49 5.07
C ALA A 91 21.61 -8.26 4.22
N LYS A 92 22.43 -7.22 4.15
CA LYS A 92 22.16 -6.05 3.29
C LYS A 92 22.19 -6.40 1.80
N ARG A 93 23.09 -7.28 1.34
CA ARG A 93 23.07 -7.79 -0.04
C ARG A 93 21.78 -8.54 -0.36
N PHE A 94 21.35 -9.41 0.55
CA PHE A 94 20.06 -10.10 0.42
C PHE A 94 18.89 -9.12 0.34
N ALA A 95 18.83 -8.11 1.23
CA ALA A 95 17.78 -7.08 1.20
C ALA A 95 17.78 -6.28 -0.10
N GLY A 96 18.97 -5.95 -0.64
CA GLY A 96 19.13 -5.27 -1.92
C GLY A 96 18.65 -6.11 -3.09
N ALA A 97 19.00 -7.41 -3.10
CA ALA A 97 18.53 -8.34 -4.12
C ALA A 97 16.99 -8.49 -4.06
N ALA A 98 16.41 -8.64 -2.86
CA ALA A 98 14.96 -8.73 -2.68
C ALA A 98 14.24 -7.46 -3.17
N ALA A 99 14.74 -6.27 -2.82
CA ALA A 99 14.17 -5.01 -3.26
C ALA A 99 14.26 -4.82 -4.79
N SER A 100 15.41 -5.17 -5.39
CA SER A 100 15.62 -5.02 -6.84
C SER A 100 14.75 -5.98 -7.66
N GLN A 101 14.65 -7.23 -7.24
CA GLN A 101 13.86 -8.24 -7.95
C GLN A 101 12.36 -7.98 -7.79
N LEU A 102 11.90 -7.59 -6.58
CA LEU A 102 10.54 -7.15 -6.37
C LEU A 102 10.23 -5.89 -7.20
N GLY A 103 11.15 -4.93 -7.22
CA GLY A 103 11.00 -3.72 -8.04
C GLY A 103 10.83 -4.03 -9.53
N LEU A 104 11.67 -4.92 -10.07
CA LEU A 104 11.57 -5.35 -11.48
C LEU A 104 10.23 -6.05 -11.75
N LEU A 105 9.81 -6.96 -10.86
CA LEU A 105 8.51 -7.63 -10.97
C LEU A 105 7.35 -6.63 -10.97
N LEU A 106 7.38 -5.66 -10.05
CA LEU A 106 6.35 -4.63 -9.94
C LEU A 106 6.34 -3.67 -11.12
N VAL A 107 7.50 -3.30 -11.67
CA VAL A 107 7.58 -2.52 -12.91
C VAL A 107 6.92 -3.28 -14.06
N GLY A 108 7.23 -4.56 -14.23
CA GLY A 108 6.59 -5.41 -15.24
C GLY A 108 5.07 -5.49 -15.02
N PHE A 109 4.63 -5.69 -13.79
CA PHE A 109 3.21 -5.71 -13.43
C PHE A 109 2.51 -4.38 -13.76
N VAL A 110 3.11 -3.24 -13.36
CA VAL A 110 2.54 -1.91 -13.63
C VAL A 110 2.46 -1.65 -15.13
N VAL A 111 3.52 -1.95 -15.90
CA VAL A 111 3.52 -1.78 -17.36
C VAL A 111 2.41 -2.62 -18.02
N LEU A 112 2.27 -3.88 -17.62
CA LEU A 112 1.18 -4.73 -18.13
C LEU A 112 -0.20 -4.20 -17.73
N ALA A 113 -0.37 -3.78 -16.47
CA ALA A 113 -1.63 -3.23 -15.99
C ALA A 113 -1.99 -1.91 -16.69
N GLU A 114 -1.00 -1.06 -17.03
CA GLU A 114 -1.19 0.16 -17.84
C GLU A 114 -1.68 -0.16 -19.26
N LEU A 115 -1.03 -1.12 -19.92
CA LEU A 115 -1.39 -1.53 -21.28
C LEU A 115 -2.79 -2.14 -21.33
N PHE A 116 -3.14 -2.94 -20.33
CA PHE A 116 -4.41 -3.66 -20.25
C PHE A 116 -5.41 -3.03 -19.25
N ALA A 117 -5.30 -1.72 -18.94
CA ALA A 117 -6.11 -1.06 -17.93
C ALA A 117 -7.64 -1.29 -18.07
N PRO A 118 -8.27 -1.22 -19.26
CA PRO A 118 -9.69 -1.53 -19.39
C PRO A 118 -10.04 -2.97 -18.98
N TRP A 119 -9.21 -3.94 -19.33
CA TRP A 119 -9.40 -5.35 -18.95
C TRP A 119 -9.21 -5.57 -17.45
N VAL A 120 -8.24 -4.85 -16.84
CA VAL A 120 -8.04 -4.87 -15.39
C VAL A 120 -9.29 -4.34 -14.68
N VAL A 121 -9.88 -3.24 -15.17
CA VAL A 121 -11.12 -2.68 -14.62
C VAL A 121 -12.28 -3.68 -14.77
N LEU A 122 -12.45 -4.31 -15.92
CA LEU A 122 -13.48 -5.34 -16.11
C LEU A 122 -13.31 -6.54 -15.18
N GLY A 123 -12.05 -6.92 -14.90
CA GLY A 123 -11.75 -7.94 -13.90
C GLY A 123 -12.11 -7.54 -12.46
N LEU A 124 -12.14 -6.23 -12.15
CA LEU A 124 -12.48 -5.70 -10.83
C LEU A 124 -13.97 -5.32 -10.68
N ALA A 125 -14.62 -4.93 -11.77
CA ALA A 125 -15.99 -4.46 -11.82
C ALA A 125 -16.61 -4.82 -13.20
N GLY A 126 -17.00 -6.08 -13.37
CA GLY A 126 -17.52 -6.62 -14.63
C GLY A 126 -18.80 -5.93 -15.11
N GLY A 127 -19.60 -5.35 -14.20
CA GLY A 127 -20.81 -4.59 -14.52
C GLY A 127 -20.58 -3.36 -15.41
N PHE A 128 -19.32 -2.87 -15.54
CA PHE A 128 -19.00 -1.74 -16.42
C PHE A 128 -18.84 -2.14 -17.91
N ALA A 129 -19.02 -3.41 -18.26
CA ALA A 129 -18.88 -3.87 -19.64
C ALA A 129 -19.81 -3.13 -20.61
N ASP A 130 -21.03 -2.81 -20.17
CA ASP A 130 -22.04 -2.12 -20.96
C ASP A 130 -21.98 -0.58 -20.80
N GLU A 131 -21.19 -0.07 -19.85
CA GLU A 131 -21.06 1.35 -19.53
C GLU A 131 -19.73 1.92 -20.01
N ARG A 132 -19.57 2.14 -21.31
CA ARG A 132 -18.31 2.59 -21.94
C ARG A 132 -17.70 3.83 -21.28
N GLN A 133 -18.53 4.78 -20.84
CA GLN A 133 -18.05 6.03 -20.22
C GLN A 133 -17.45 5.75 -18.83
N THR A 134 -18.14 5.00 -17.98
CA THR A 134 -17.67 4.61 -16.64
C THR A 134 -16.40 3.76 -16.72
N LEU A 135 -16.35 2.82 -17.67
CA LEU A 135 -15.17 1.99 -17.95
C LEU A 135 -13.96 2.84 -18.36
N ALA A 136 -14.15 3.81 -19.25
CA ALA A 136 -13.07 4.71 -19.70
C ALA A 136 -12.54 5.58 -18.56
N LEU A 137 -13.43 6.13 -17.72
CA LEU A 137 -13.05 6.87 -16.52
C LEU A 137 -12.29 6.01 -15.52
N ALA A 138 -12.77 4.81 -15.23
CA ALA A 138 -12.09 3.89 -14.31
C ALA A 138 -10.71 3.47 -14.84
N ALA A 139 -10.58 3.22 -16.15
CA ALA A 139 -9.30 2.94 -16.79
C ALA A 139 -8.34 4.14 -16.74
N PHE A 140 -8.84 5.34 -16.84
CA PHE A 140 -8.05 6.57 -16.66
C PHE A 140 -7.56 6.72 -15.21
N TYR A 141 -8.45 6.57 -14.23
CA TYR A 141 -8.08 6.71 -12.81
C TYR A 141 -7.10 5.61 -12.36
N ILE A 142 -7.31 4.36 -12.80
CA ILE A 142 -6.41 3.28 -12.41
C ILE A 142 -4.99 3.51 -12.93
N ARG A 143 -4.83 4.04 -14.15
CA ARG A 143 -3.52 4.42 -14.69
C ARG A 143 -2.82 5.45 -13.82
N LEU A 144 -3.51 6.49 -13.36
CA LEU A 144 -2.95 7.48 -12.44
C LEU A 144 -2.55 6.88 -11.08
N MET A 145 -3.22 5.81 -10.66
CA MET A 145 -2.99 5.14 -9.37
C MET A 145 -1.94 4.02 -9.43
N LEU A 146 -1.64 3.46 -10.60
CA LEU A 146 -0.73 2.31 -10.74
C LEU A 146 0.69 2.57 -10.22
N PRO A 147 1.32 3.77 -10.40
CA PRO A 147 2.62 4.05 -9.81
C PRO A 147 2.63 3.91 -8.28
N PHE A 148 1.51 4.18 -7.59
CA PHE A 148 1.39 3.98 -6.15
C PHE A 148 1.66 2.54 -5.74
N VAL A 149 1.21 1.55 -6.54
CA VAL A 149 1.40 0.12 -6.27
C VAL A 149 2.88 -0.23 -6.17
N LEU A 150 3.66 0.20 -7.16
CA LEU A 150 5.11 -0.01 -7.20
C LEU A 150 5.79 0.65 -5.99
N LEU A 151 5.52 1.95 -5.79
CA LEU A 151 6.20 2.79 -4.81
C LEU A 151 5.89 2.34 -3.37
N THR A 152 4.62 2.07 -3.06
CA THR A 152 4.21 1.67 -1.70
C THR A 152 4.64 0.25 -1.35
N THR A 153 4.67 -0.69 -2.33
CA THR A 153 5.10 -2.06 -2.07
C THR A 153 6.61 -2.14 -1.84
N LEU A 154 7.41 -1.39 -2.62
CA LEU A 154 8.84 -1.25 -2.35
C LEU A 154 9.09 -0.58 -0.99
N ALA A 155 8.36 0.49 -0.68
CA ALA A 155 8.46 1.14 0.62
C ALA A 155 8.12 0.19 1.77
N ALA A 156 7.12 -0.69 1.62
CA ALA A 156 6.75 -1.68 2.64
C ALA A 156 7.86 -2.71 2.88
N LEU A 157 8.50 -3.23 1.83
CA LEU A 157 9.65 -4.14 1.98
C LEU A 157 10.83 -3.46 2.66
N LEU A 158 11.16 -2.23 2.26
CA LEU A 158 12.24 -1.45 2.88
C LEU A 158 11.89 -1.00 4.30
N ALA A 159 10.61 -0.79 4.62
CA ALA A 159 10.13 -0.57 5.98
C ALA A 159 10.30 -1.82 6.85
N ALA A 160 10.11 -3.03 6.29
CA ALA A 160 10.38 -4.27 6.99
C ALA A 160 11.88 -4.41 7.34
N LEU A 161 12.78 -3.95 6.47
CA LEU A 161 14.20 -3.85 6.78
C LEU A 161 14.45 -2.90 7.96
N LEU A 162 13.82 -1.70 7.98
CA LEU A 162 13.94 -0.78 9.12
C LEU A 162 13.41 -1.39 10.41
N ASN A 163 12.30 -2.13 10.34
CA ASN A 163 11.72 -2.82 11.49
C ASN A 163 12.65 -3.93 12.02
N ALA A 164 13.31 -4.68 11.12
CA ALA A 164 14.33 -5.66 11.50
C ALA A 164 15.55 -5.02 12.22
N GLU A 165 15.84 -3.75 11.93
CA GLU A 165 16.87 -2.95 12.60
C GLU A 165 16.33 -2.16 13.82
N GLY A 166 15.12 -2.49 14.31
CA GLY A 166 14.52 -1.86 15.50
C GLY A 166 14.00 -0.42 15.29
N ARG A 167 13.74 -0.01 14.04
CA ARG A 167 13.32 1.36 13.71
C ARG A 167 11.88 1.37 13.21
N PHE A 168 10.91 1.29 14.11
CA PHE A 168 9.48 1.11 13.80
C PHE A 168 8.73 2.40 13.46
N THR A 169 9.20 3.55 13.94
CA THR A 169 8.46 4.83 13.91
C THR A 169 8.03 5.24 12.49
N VAL A 170 8.95 5.10 11.52
CA VAL A 170 8.71 5.57 10.14
C VAL A 170 7.66 4.71 9.43
N ALA A 171 7.73 3.40 9.64
CA ALA A 171 6.73 2.47 9.11
C ALA A 171 5.33 2.76 9.68
N ALA A 172 5.25 3.08 10.99
CA ALA A 172 3.99 3.40 11.67
C ALA A 172 3.35 4.71 11.19
N LEU A 173 4.15 5.69 10.72
CA LEU A 173 3.66 6.98 10.23
C LEU A 173 3.16 6.93 8.77
N ALA A 174 3.49 5.92 8.00
CA ALA A 174 3.15 5.84 6.58
C ALA A 174 1.64 5.98 6.28
N PRO A 175 0.71 5.32 7.01
CA PRO A 175 -0.72 5.49 6.76
C PRO A 175 -1.22 6.90 7.11
N ALA A 176 -0.65 7.53 8.14
CA ALA A 176 -0.99 8.91 8.51
C ALA A 176 -0.52 9.90 7.43
N LEU A 177 0.69 9.72 6.89
CA LEU A 177 1.22 10.51 5.78
C LEU A 177 0.32 10.42 4.54
N MET A 178 -0.08 9.21 4.15
CA MET A 178 -1.00 8.99 3.03
C MET A 178 -2.31 9.74 3.24
N ASN A 179 -2.95 9.56 4.39
CA ASN A 179 -4.22 10.21 4.68
C ASN A 179 -4.09 11.74 4.74
N ALA A 180 -2.98 12.27 5.27
CA ALA A 180 -2.73 13.71 5.32
C ALA A 180 -2.59 14.32 3.91
N ILE A 181 -1.85 13.68 3.01
CA ILE A 181 -1.69 14.16 1.62
C ILE A 181 -3.04 14.14 0.89
N LEU A 182 -3.78 13.04 0.98
CA LEU A 182 -5.09 12.92 0.33
C LEU A 182 -6.11 13.90 0.92
N LEU A 183 -6.11 14.10 2.24
CA LEU A 183 -6.96 15.08 2.90
C LEU A 183 -6.63 16.50 2.46
N ALA A 184 -5.34 16.84 2.36
CA ALA A 184 -4.91 18.15 1.84
C ALA A 184 -5.38 18.40 0.41
N ALA A 185 -5.28 17.38 -0.46
CA ALA A 185 -5.80 17.46 -1.83
C ALA A 185 -7.32 17.71 -1.87
N LEU A 186 -8.08 17.01 -1.03
CA LEU A 186 -9.53 17.20 -0.92
C LEU A 186 -9.91 18.58 -0.40
N LEU A 187 -9.17 19.10 0.56
CA LEU A 187 -9.39 20.46 1.06
C LEU A 187 -9.11 21.51 -0.02
N VAL A 188 -8.06 21.33 -0.81
CA VAL A 188 -7.78 22.19 -1.95
C VAL A 188 -8.96 22.20 -2.95
N GLU A 189 -9.49 21.04 -3.30
CA GLU A 189 -10.65 20.96 -4.20
C GLU A 189 -11.92 21.55 -3.59
N LEU A 190 -12.13 21.35 -2.29
CA LEU A 190 -13.25 21.95 -1.59
C LEU A 190 -13.25 23.49 -1.67
N PHE A 191 -12.07 24.11 -1.54
CA PHE A 191 -11.92 25.57 -1.64
C PHE A 191 -11.93 26.09 -3.09
N ARG A 192 -11.54 25.25 -4.06
CA ARG A 192 -11.59 25.60 -5.50
C ARG A 192 -13.00 25.48 -6.08
N GLY A 193 -13.88 24.73 -5.44
CA GLY A 193 -15.20 24.42 -5.99
C GLY A 193 -15.14 23.55 -7.25
N GLY A 194 -14.13 22.66 -7.32
CA GLY A 194 -13.95 21.73 -8.43
C GLY A 194 -15.13 20.76 -8.57
N ASP A 195 -15.34 20.28 -9.81
CA ASP A 195 -16.32 19.24 -10.06
C ASP A 195 -15.86 17.85 -9.58
N SER A 196 -16.75 16.86 -9.61
CA SER A 196 -16.44 15.51 -9.16
C SER A 196 -15.32 14.86 -9.98
N HIS A 197 -15.23 15.13 -11.29
CA HIS A 197 -14.20 14.59 -12.16
C HIS A 197 -12.81 15.17 -11.83
N ALA A 198 -12.70 16.50 -11.63
CA ALA A 198 -11.47 17.16 -11.22
C ALA A 198 -10.99 16.63 -9.86
N SER A 199 -11.91 16.51 -8.90
CA SER A 199 -11.62 15.97 -7.56
C SER A 199 -11.11 14.53 -7.63
N ALA A 200 -11.76 13.66 -8.41
CA ALA A 200 -11.34 12.26 -8.59
C ALA A 200 -9.97 12.17 -9.28
N THR A 201 -9.71 13.00 -10.29
CA THR A 201 -8.43 13.05 -11.01
C THR A 201 -7.29 13.49 -10.08
N LEU A 202 -7.50 14.56 -9.31
CA LEU A 202 -6.51 15.03 -8.34
C LEU A 202 -6.22 13.96 -7.28
N LEU A 203 -7.24 13.31 -6.74
CA LEU A 203 -7.07 12.24 -5.77
C LEU A 203 -6.30 11.05 -6.33
N ALA A 204 -6.60 10.63 -7.57
CA ALA A 204 -5.92 9.53 -8.24
C ALA A 204 -4.42 9.84 -8.42
N ALA A 205 -4.08 11.07 -8.84
CA ALA A 205 -2.70 11.53 -8.98
C ALA A 205 -2.00 11.67 -7.61
N CYS A 206 -2.68 12.24 -6.61
CA CYS A 206 -2.16 12.39 -5.26
C CYS A 206 -1.92 11.03 -4.58
N LEU A 207 -2.66 9.98 -4.91
CA LEU A 207 -2.38 8.64 -4.41
C LEU A 207 -0.98 8.18 -4.83
N SER A 208 -0.58 8.38 -6.07
CA SER A 208 0.78 8.08 -6.54
C SER A 208 1.83 8.97 -5.87
N LEU A 209 1.51 10.24 -5.62
CA LEU A 209 2.36 11.14 -4.84
C LEU A 209 2.56 10.64 -3.40
N THR A 210 1.52 10.06 -2.77
CA THR A 210 1.68 9.46 -1.42
C THR A 210 2.65 8.29 -1.43
N GLY A 211 2.62 7.45 -2.47
CA GLY A 211 3.58 6.36 -2.64
C GLY A 211 5.02 6.86 -2.76
N LEU A 212 5.22 7.93 -3.56
CA LEU A 212 6.53 8.57 -3.70
C LEU A 212 7.03 9.17 -2.37
N ALA A 213 6.17 9.90 -1.67
CA ALA A 213 6.50 10.49 -0.37
C ALA A 213 6.84 9.40 0.67
N HIS A 214 6.09 8.29 0.69
CA HIS A 214 6.36 7.15 1.56
C HIS A 214 7.72 6.50 1.25
N LEU A 215 7.99 6.19 -0.02
CA LEU A 215 9.27 5.62 -0.43
C LEU A 215 10.43 6.56 -0.12
N ALA A 216 10.29 7.84 -0.41
CA ALA A 216 11.31 8.85 -0.12
C ALA A 216 11.62 8.94 1.38
N MET A 217 10.59 8.92 2.23
CA MET A 217 10.72 8.91 3.69
C MET A 217 11.49 7.67 4.20
N ILE A 218 11.18 6.49 3.66
CA ILE A 218 11.86 5.24 4.01
C ILE A 218 13.33 5.28 3.54
N LEU A 219 13.59 5.68 2.29
CA LEU A 219 14.94 5.79 1.75
C LEU A 219 15.80 6.80 2.52
N TRP A 220 15.21 7.94 2.88
CA TRP A 220 15.89 8.94 3.73
C TRP A 220 16.31 8.34 5.06
N ARG A 221 15.45 7.54 5.68
CA ARG A 221 15.75 6.91 6.97
C ARG A 221 16.78 5.78 6.85
N LEU A 222 16.77 5.05 5.73
CA LEU A 222 17.74 4.00 5.44
C LEU A 222 19.17 4.52 5.26
N ARG A 223 19.35 5.78 4.83
CA ARG A 223 20.69 6.39 4.72
C ARG A 223 21.47 6.32 6.04
N GLY A 224 20.78 6.37 7.17
CA GLY A 224 21.41 6.30 8.51
C GLY A 224 21.88 4.90 8.95
N ILE A 225 21.52 3.84 8.22
CA ILE A 225 21.96 2.44 8.47
C ILE A 225 22.67 1.81 7.28
N GLY A 226 22.80 2.57 6.18
CA GLY A 226 23.33 2.10 4.91
C GLY A 226 22.22 1.55 4.00
N LEU A 227 22.19 2.05 2.77
CA LEU A 227 21.27 1.58 1.75
C LEU A 227 21.66 0.16 1.31
N PRO A 228 20.69 -0.74 1.10
CA PRO A 228 20.96 -2.04 0.52
C PRO A 228 21.46 -1.88 -0.93
N HIS A 229 22.50 -2.63 -1.30
CA HIS A 229 23.05 -2.58 -2.65
C HIS A 229 22.11 -3.25 -3.65
N PRO A 230 21.69 -2.56 -4.73
CA PRO A 230 20.87 -3.15 -5.76
C PRO A 230 21.56 -4.37 -6.39
N SER A 231 20.84 -5.46 -6.54
CA SER A 231 21.36 -6.68 -7.16
C SER A 231 20.21 -7.49 -7.76
N LEU A 232 20.42 -7.99 -8.96
CA LEU A 232 19.49 -8.93 -9.62
C LEU A 232 19.95 -10.39 -9.49
N HIS A 233 21.01 -10.64 -8.72
CA HIS A 233 21.52 -11.99 -8.51
C HIS A 233 20.51 -12.85 -7.74
N TRP A 234 20.13 -13.98 -8.34
CA TRP A 234 19.25 -14.96 -7.72
C TRP A 234 20.05 -15.88 -6.80
N SER A 235 19.82 -15.80 -5.52
CA SER A 235 20.49 -16.62 -4.51
C SER A 235 19.56 -17.71 -3.97
N PRO A 236 20.11 -18.76 -3.30
CA PRO A 236 19.30 -19.75 -2.57
C PRO A 236 18.36 -19.11 -1.53
N ASP A 237 18.80 -18.01 -0.89
CA ASP A 237 17.99 -17.25 0.05
C ASP A 237 16.77 -16.60 -0.62
N MET A 238 16.92 -16.12 -1.87
CA MET A 238 15.78 -15.62 -2.65
C MET A 238 14.79 -16.72 -2.98
N THR A 239 15.26 -17.91 -3.34
CA THR A 239 14.38 -19.09 -3.54
C THR A 239 13.61 -19.41 -2.25
N ARG A 240 14.28 -19.37 -1.10
CA ARG A 240 13.66 -19.58 0.21
C ARG A 240 12.62 -18.50 0.52
N LEU A 241 12.95 -17.21 0.26
CA LEU A 241 12.01 -16.10 0.44
C LEU A 241 10.76 -16.27 -0.42
N VAL A 242 10.91 -16.58 -1.71
CA VAL A 242 9.77 -16.75 -2.64
C VAL A 242 8.92 -17.97 -2.24
N ARG A 243 9.54 -19.08 -1.86
CA ARG A 243 8.81 -20.29 -1.44
C ARG A 243 8.00 -20.05 -0.17
N THR A 244 8.60 -19.44 0.84
CA THR A 244 7.91 -19.14 2.11
C THR A 244 6.90 -18.00 1.92
N GLY A 245 7.29 -16.96 1.15
CA GLY A 245 6.43 -15.83 0.82
C GLY A 245 5.22 -16.22 -0.04
N GLY A 246 5.38 -17.17 -0.96
CA GLY A 246 4.28 -17.69 -1.76
C GLY A 246 3.15 -18.28 -0.93
N ALA A 247 3.48 -19.04 0.10
CA ALA A 247 2.48 -19.62 1.02
C ALA A 247 1.74 -18.52 1.81
N THR A 248 2.46 -17.53 2.33
CA THR A 248 1.85 -16.40 3.05
C THR A 248 1.03 -15.50 2.14
N LEU A 249 1.47 -15.29 0.89
CA LEU A 249 0.72 -14.54 -0.12
C LEU A 249 -0.59 -15.24 -0.48
N LEU A 250 -0.59 -16.57 -0.67
CA LEU A 250 -1.81 -17.34 -0.93
C LEU A 250 -2.80 -17.21 0.23
N ALA A 251 -2.34 -17.34 1.47
CA ALA A 251 -3.19 -17.18 2.65
C ALA A 251 -3.77 -15.75 2.76
N ALA A 252 -2.96 -14.72 2.54
CA ALA A 252 -3.40 -13.32 2.55
C ALA A 252 -4.36 -13.00 1.40
N SER A 253 -4.21 -13.67 0.25
CA SER A 253 -5.05 -13.46 -0.93
C SER A 253 -6.46 -14.02 -0.76
N ALA A 254 -6.66 -15.06 0.04
CA ALA A 254 -7.97 -15.71 0.19
C ALA A 254 -9.06 -14.74 0.66
N ALA A 255 -8.79 -13.92 1.69
CA ALA A 255 -9.72 -12.91 2.18
C ALA A 255 -10.00 -11.82 1.13
N GLN A 256 -9.00 -11.47 0.32
CA GLN A 256 -9.15 -10.45 -0.73
C GLN A 256 -9.95 -10.98 -1.94
N LEU A 257 -9.84 -12.27 -2.24
CA LEU A 257 -10.66 -12.91 -3.29
C LEU A 257 -12.16 -12.90 -2.94
N VAL A 258 -12.51 -13.13 -1.68
CA VAL A 258 -13.90 -13.00 -1.22
C VAL A 258 -14.44 -11.60 -1.47
N LEU A 259 -13.67 -10.56 -1.11
CA LEU A 259 -14.05 -9.16 -1.37
C LEU A 259 -14.18 -8.87 -2.87
N LEU A 260 -13.31 -9.40 -3.72
CA LEU A 260 -13.41 -9.25 -5.17
C LEU A 260 -14.68 -9.90 -5.72
N ILE A 261 -14.99 -11.13 -5.32
CA ILE A 261 -16.19 -11.86 -5.76
C ILE A 261 -17.44 -11.13 -5.31
N SER A 262 -17.52 -10.69 -4.05
CA SER A 262 -18.64 -9.91 -3.53
C SER A 262 -18.87 -8.64 -4.34
N THR A 263 -17.79 -8.01 -4.78
CA THR A 263 -17.85 -6.80 -5.60
C THR A 263 -18.32 -7.06 -7.03
N GLN A 264 -17.84 -8.14 -7.65
CA GLN A 264 -18.31 -8.53 -8.98
C GLN A 264 -19.83 -8.77 -8.96
N ILE A 265 -20.32 -9.49 -7.95
CA ILE A 265 -21.73 -9.72 -7.76
C ILE A 265 -22.48 -8.38 -7.59
N ALA A 266 -22.00 -7.51 -6.70
CA ALA A 266 -22.62 -6.20 -6.48
C ALA A 266 -22.63 -5.31 -7.73
N SER A 267 -21.63 -5.40 -8.60
CA SER A 267 -21.57 -4.61 -9.83
C SER A 267 -22.53 -5.06 -10.93
N THR A 268 -23.06 -6.29 -10.84
CA THR A 268 -24.02 -6.85 -11.81
C THR A 268 -25.48 -6.61 -11.44
N GLU A 269 -25.75 -6.11 -10.23
CA GLU A 269 -27.12 -5.79 -9.80
C GLU A 269 -27.62 -4.51 -10.49
N PRO A 270 -28.80 -4.53 -11.14
CA PRO A 270 -29.38 -3.34 -11.79
C PRO A 270 -29.64 -2.23 -10.76
N GLY A 271 -29.05 -1.06 -10.98
CA GLY A 271 -29.18 0.09 -10.06
C GLY A 271 -28.26 0.05 -8.84
N SER A 272 -27.26 -0.83 -8.81
CA SER A 272 -26.25 -0.86 -7.76
C SER A 272 -25.29 0.33 -7.89
N GLU A 273 -25.52 1.35 -7.10
CA GLU A 273 -24.46 2.32 -6.79
C GLU A 273 -23.42 1.60 -5.93
N ILE A 274 -22.28 1.29 -6.52
CA ILE A 274 -21.14 0.62 -5.84
C ILE A 274 -20.73 1.38 -4.55
N GLY A 275 -20.93 2.71 -4.53
CA GLY A 275 -20.76 3.54 -3.38
C GLY A 275 -21.67 3.17 -2.19
N ARG A 276 -22.91 2.75 -2.42
CA ARG A 276 -23.83 2.31 -1.34
C ARG A 276 -23.41 0.97 -0.73
N ALA A 277 -22.96 0.03 -1.55
CA ALA A 277 -22.47 -1.27 -1.08
C ALA A 277 -21.23 -1.11 -0.21
N SER A 278 -20.27 -0.26 -0.61
CA SER A 278 -19.04 0.01 0.14
C SER A 278 -19.29 0.69 1.50
N CYS A 279 -20.34 1.51 1.64
CA CYS A 279 -20.72 2.10 2.93
C CYS A 279 -21.39 1.08 3.86
N ARG A 280 -22.12 0.09 3.31
CA ARG A 280 -22.86 -0.91 4.10
C ARG A 280 -21.93 -1.96 4.74
N GLU A 281 -20.80 -2.25 4.13
CA GLU A 281 -19.80 -3.19 4.67
C GLU A 281 -18.92 -2.60 5.81
N ARG A 282 -18.99 -1.27 6.04
CA ARG A 282 -18.17 -0.58 7.06
C ARG A 282 -18.92 -0.24 8.37
N VAL A 283 -20.18 -0.61 8.50
CA VAL A 283 -21.01 -0.51 9.71
C VAL A 283 -21.22 -1.88 10.31
#